data_5fc42d0e44a823bd8bab895be8768cb2
#
_entry.id   5fc42d0e44a823bd8bab895be8768cb2
#
_cell.length_a   1.000
_cell.length_b   1.000
_cell.length_c   1.000
_cell.angle_alpha   90.00
_cell.angle_beta   90.00
_cell.angle_gamma   90.00
#
_symmetry.space_group_name_H-M   'P 1'
#
loop_
_entity.id
_entity.type
_entity.pdbx_description
1 polymer ?
#
loop_
_entity_poly.entity_id
_entity_poly.type
_entity_poly.pdbx_seq_one_letter_code
_entity_poly.pdbx_strand_id
1 'polypeptide(L)'
;MNQPTLADLFAAVANRAQRVEILQRTNAKAKRGAELKPWAMQVKRQLVDPGSSLANDDDGFMTDYAGDMVSGTALFPIINAIDSLTAVSELIDGRDDSGDRKGSGDHHTSSNLTLTRMAAESAATTIWLLSNPDRAMRRSLSVRFTASELNAQRAFHRSTRKRFDQYPDTKQSVAYREFLEHVRLFDERVEMLKQGMQQTPKANVSDGGFVVAAAAKWLDQHPPQHDPSDLYGNAYGFEDVAARFYNLNSAIVHGLKWPLDYMPNGEIQMARMIVESVNIAVTMAECAVALFEAQAQNHATNTDRPILYPDRLQPSVETWAALYPPD
;
A
#
# COMPACT_ATOMS: atom_id res chain seq x y z
N MET A 1 25.59 -35.38 -19.74
CA MET A 1 24.25 -34.79 -19.70
C MET A 1 23.35 -35.63 -20.56
N ASN A 2 22.31 -36.26 -19.99
CA ASN A 2 21.33 -37.01 -20.76
C ASN A 2 20.51 -36.04 -21.61
N GLN A 3 20.29 -36.39 -22.88
CA GLN A 3 19.38 -35.63 -23.73
C GLN A 3 17.94 -35.74 -23.16
N PRO A 4 17.15 -34.63 -23.15
CA PRO A 4 15.78 -34.70 -22.68
C PRO A 4 14.96 -35.67 -23.55
N THR A 5 14.11 -36.43 -22.90
CA THR A 5 13.19 -37.34 -23.58
C THR A 5 12.05 -36.54 -24.25
N LEU A 6 11.34 -37.16 -25.19
CA LEU A 6 10.15 -36.57 -25.81
C LEU A 6 9.09 -36.21 -24.75
N ALA A 7 8.95 -37.04 -23.70
CA ALA A 7 8.08 -36.78 -22.55
C ALA A 7 8.49 -35.52 -21.76
N ASP A 8 9.81 -35.33 -21.55
CA ASP A 8 10.34 -34.13 -20.87
C ASP A 8 10.05 -32.86 -21.67
N LEU A 9 10.15 -32.94 -23.01
CA LEU A 9 9.84 -31.82 -23.90
C LEU A 9 8.33 -31.48 -23.86
N PHE A 10 7.44 -32.49 -23.91
CA PHE A 10 6.00 -32.25 -23.77
C PHE A 10 5.62 -31.68 -22.41
N ALA A 11 6.21 -32.18 -21.33
CA ALA A 11 6.00 -31.64 -19.99
C ALA A 11 6.45 -30.17 -19.90
N ALA A 12 7.58 -29.82 -20.48
CA ALA A 12 8.09 -28.45 -20.50
C ALA A 12 7.14 -27.50 -21.28
N VAL A 13 6.62 -27.93 -22.43
CA VAL A 13 5.67 -27.17 -23.24
C VAL A 13 4.35 -26.98 -22.48
N ALA A 14 3.81 -28.02 -21.84
CA ALA A 14 2.59 -27.96 -21.05
C ALA A 14 2.74 -27.02 -19.85
N ASN A 15 3.87 -27.11 -19.14
CA ASN A 15 4.18 -26.23 -18.01
C ASN A 15 4.27 -24.77 -18.44
N ARG A 16 4.90 -24.50 -19.59
CA ARG A 16 4.99 -23.14 -20.15
C ARG A 16 3.62 -22.60 -20.54
N ALA A 17 2.78 -23.40 -21.17
CA ALA A 17 1.41 -23.01 -21.56
C ALA A 17 0.58 -22.68 -20.31
N GLN A 18 0.63 -23.52 -19.27
CA GLN A 18 -0.06 -23.31 -18.02
C GLN A 18 0.42 -22.03 -17.32
N ARG A 19 1.73 -21.77 -17.29
CA ARG A 19 2.29 -20.53 -16.73
C ARG A 19 1.75 -19.29 -17.44
N VAL A 20 1.74 -19.30 -18.77
CA VAL A 20 1.23 -18.19 -19.57
C VAL A 20 -0.25 -17.94 -19.28
N GLU A 21 -1.07 -18.98 -19.20
CA GLU A 21 -2.47 -18.87 -18.86
C GLU A 21 -2.69 -18.27 -17.47
N ILE A 22 -1.95 -18.74 -16.46
CA ILE A 22 -1.99 -18.19 -15.11
C ILE A 22 -1.67 -16.70 -15.11
N LEU A 23 -0.60 -16.28 -15.77
CA LEU A 23 -0.18 -14.88 -15.81
C LEU A 23 -1.15 -14.00 -16.61
N GLN A 24 -1.77 -14.52 -17.68
CA GLN A 24 -2.80 -13.78 -18.42
C GLN A 24 -4.04 -13.50 -17.57
N ARG A 25 -4.49 -14.48 -16.78
CA ARG A 25 -5.60 -14.28 -15.81
C ARG A 25 -5.21 -13.26 -14.73
N THR A 26 -3.96 -13.32 -14.28
CA THR A 26 -3.43 -12.37 -13.27
C THR A 26 -3.40 -10.94 -13.82
N ASN A 27 -3.13 -10.77 -15.12
CA ASN A 27 -3.10 -9.44 -15.74
C ASN A 27 -4.45 -8.71 -15.61
N ALA A 28 -5.57 -9.41 -15.73
CA ALA A 28 -6.89 -8.82 -15.53
C ALA A 28 -7.06 -8.25 -14.11
N LYS A 29 -6.57 -8.98 -13.09
CA LYS A 29 -6.61 -8.51 -11.69
C LYS A 29 -5.61 -7.35 -11.46
N ALA A 30 -4.39 -7.41 -12.02
CA ALA A 30 -3.42 -6.33 -11.92
C ALA A 30 -3.94 -5.02 -12.55
N LYS A 31 -4.63 -5.12 -13.70
CA LYS A 31 -5.29 -3.97 -14.34
C LYS A 31 -6.34 -3.32 -13.46
N ARG A 32 -7.08 -4.08 -12.65
CA ARG A 32 -8.01 -3.51 -11.66
C ARG A 32 -7.29 -2.59 -10.66
N GLY A 33 -6.08 -2.95 -10.23
CA GLY A 33 -5.25 -2.06 -9.39
C GLY A 33 -4.83 -0.78 -10.13
N ALA A 34 -4.46 -0.88 -11.40
CA ALA A 34 -4.10 0.27 -12.23
C ALA A 34 -5.31 1.19 -12.54
N GLU A 35 -6.55 0.68 -12.56
CA GLU A 35 -7.78 1.48 -12.70
C GLU A 35 -8.00 2.45 -11.54
N LEU A 36 -7.32 2.30 -10.41
CA LEU A 36 -7.34 3.25 -9.30
C LEU A 36 -6.51 4.52 -9.59
N LYS A 37 -5.67 4.54 -10.63
CA LYS A 37 -4.78 5.66 -10.96
C LYS A 37 -5.51 7.00 -11.13
N PRO A 38 -6.68 7.13 -11.80
CA PRO A 38 -7.41 8.38 -11.88
C PRO A 38 -7.76 8.97 -10.51
N TRP A 39 -8.08 8.12 -9.55
CA TRP A 39 -8.33 8.52 -8.17
C TRP A 39 -7.08 9.06 -7.48
N ALA A 40 -5.93 8.43 -7.65
CA ALA A 40 -4.65 8.85 -7.05
C ALA A 40 -4.08 10.14 -7.66
N MET A 41 -4.32 10.39 -8.96
CA MET A 41 -3.69 11.48 -9.72
C MET A 41 -4.35 12.86 -9.55
N GLN A 42 -5.33 13.01 -8.67
CA GLN A 42 -6.08 14.25 -8.51
C GLN A 42 -5.37 15.30 -7.64
N VAL A 43 -4.52 16.06 -8.26
CA VAL A 43 -3.67 17.09 -7.62
C VAL A 43 -4.45 18.32 -7.10
N LYS A 44 -5.68 18.55 -7.53
CA LYS A 44 -6.48 19.76 -7.20
C LYS A 44 -7.77 19.50 -6.45
N ARG A 45 -7.95 18.32 -5.91
CA ARG A 45 -9.18 17.92 -5.25
C ARG A 45 -9.19 18.38 -3.80
N GLN A 46 -10.33 18.84 -3.33
CA GLN A 46 -10.64 18.80 -1.91
C GLN A 46 -10.64 17.34 -1.45
N LEU A 47 -9.70 16.98 -0.59
CA LEU A 47 -9.47 15.59 -0.18
C LEU A 47 -10.66 15.02 0.57
N VAL A 48 -11.29 15.82 1.42
CA VAL A 48 -12.40 15.45 2.27
C VAL A 48 -13.52 16.46 2.13
N ASP A 49 -14.77 16.03 2.14
CA ASP A 49 -15.91 16.91 2.10
C ASP A 49 -16.12 17.58 3.48
N PRO A 50 -16.53 18.85 3.54
CA PRO A 50 -16.87 19.48 4.80
C PRO A 50 -17.94 18.68 5.56
N GLY A 51 -17.70 18.45 6.85
CA GLY A 51 -18.61 17.69 7.70
C GLY A 51 -18.58 16.17 7.47
N SER A 52 -17.63 15.66 6.67
CA SER A 52 -17.37 14.21 6.61
C SER A 52 -16.63 13.72 7.87
N SER A 53 -16.58 12.40 8.08
CA SER A 53 -15.88 11.82 9.22
C SER A 53 -14.40 12.21 9.25
N LEU A 54 -13.69 12.14 8.11
CA LEU A 54 -12.29 12.55 8.02
C LEU A 54 -12.09 14.05 8.17
N ALA A 55 -13.00 14.90 7.65
CA ALA A 55 -12.92 16.33 7.87
C ALA A 55 -13.02 16.67 9.37
N ASN A 56 -13.89 15.96 10.09
CA ASN A 56 -14.03 16.12 11.53
C ASN A 56 -12.82 15.53 12.30
N ASP A 57 -12.13 14.52 11.74
CA ASP A 57 -10.88 14.01 12.31
C ASP A 57 -9.74 15.04 12.21
N ASP A 58 -9.69 15.81 11.13
CA ASP A 58 -8.69 16.84 10.91
C ASP A 58 -9.03 18.15 11.65
N ASP A 59 -10.32 18.46 11.85
CA ASP A 59 -10.77 19.74 12.39
C ASP A 59 -10.18 20.03 13.77
N GLY A 60 -9.48 21.17 13.86
CA GLY A 60 -8.82 21.62 15.10
C GLY A 60 -7.70 20.69 15.61
N PHE A 61 -7.31 19.64 14.84
CA PHE A 61 -6.27 18.69 15.26
C PHE A 61 -4.96 18.99 14.56
N MET A 62 -3.95 19.39 15.35
CA MET A 62 -2.59 19.64 14.88
C MET A 62 -2.47 20.64 13.72
N THR A 63 -3.32 21.66 13.68
CA THR A 63 -3.40 22.65 12.60
C THR A 63 -2.08 23.37 12.33
N ASP A 64 -1.25 23.58 13.37
CA ASP A 64 0.09 24.18 13.22
C ASP A 64 1.10 23.23 12.53
N TYR A 65 0.85 21.93 12.55
CA TYR A 65 1.67 20.93 11.85
C TYR A 65 1.18 20.70 10.43
N ALA A 66 -0.09 20.36 10.27
CA ALA A 66 -0.76 20.14 9.00
C ALA A 66 -2.28 20.26 9.19
N GLY A 67 -2.97 20.91 8.24
CA GLY A 67 -4.43 21.03 8.29
C GLY A 67 -5.18 19.74 7.95
N ASP A 68 -4.47 18.70 7.52
CA ASP A 68 -4.96 17.39 7.06
C ASP A 68 -4.21 16.24 7.75
N MET A 69 -3.98 16.35 9.05
CA MET A 69 -3.12 15.43 9.80
C MET A 69 -3.57 13.96 9.68
N VAL A 70 -4.86 13.68 9.70
CA VAL A 70 -5.41 12.33 9.61
C VAL A 70 -5.59 11.91 8.16
N SER A 71 -6.30 12.73 7.38
CA SER A 71 -6.60 12.43 5.98
C SER A 71 -5.34 12.40 5.10
N GLY A 72 -4.44 13.37 5.26
CA GLY A 72 -3.17 13.44 4.52
C GLY A 72 -2.23 12.28 4.87
N THR A 73 -2.13 11.91 6.15
CA THR A 73 -1.33 10.75 6.58
C THR A 73 -1.86 9.44 6.00
N ALA A 74 -3.18 9.28 5.91
CA ALA A 74 -3.79 8.07 5.34
C ALA A 74 -3.76 8.03 3.80
N LEU A 75 -3.72 9.18 3.14
CA LEU A 75 -3.73 9.26 1.67
C LEU A 75 -2.43 8.79 1.03
N PHE A 76 -1.29 9.20 1.57
CA PHE A 76 0.00 8.96 0.93
C PHE A 76 0.30 7.46 0.72
N PRO A 77 0.05 6.55 1.69
CA PRO A 77 0.23 5.13 1.47
C PRO A 77 -0.65 4.57 0.35
N ILE A 78 -1.90 5.06 0.16
CA ILE A 78 -2.75 4.60 -0.94
C ILE A 78 -2.15 4.99 -2.29
N ILE A 79 -1.64 6.23 -2.44
CA ILE A 79 -0.99 6.68 -3.66
C ILE A 79 0.19 5.78 -4.01
N ASN A 80 1.04 5.44 -3.02
CA ASN A 80 2.17 4.55 -3.20
C ASN A 80 1.75 3.12 -3.59
N ALA A 81 0.65 2.62 -3.00
CA ALA A 81 0.09 1.31 -3.36
C ALA A 81 -0.38 1.28 -4.83
N ILE A 82 -1.10 2.32 -5.27
CA ILE A 82 -1.63 2.43 -6.64
C ILE A 82 -0.51 2.57 -7.67
N ASP A 83 0.53 3.36 -7.37
CA ASP A 83 1.71 3.49 -8.23
C ASP A 83 2.41 2.14 -8.42
N SER A 84 2.62 1.42 -7.32
CA SER A 84 3.22 0.08 -7.33
C SER A 84 2.38 -0.93 -8.13
N LEU A 85 1.04 -0.91 -8.00
CA LEU A 85 0.14 -1.78 -8.77
C LEU A 85 0.10 -1.41 -10.26
N THR A 86 0.22 -0.13 -10.58
CA THR A 86 0.36 0.32 -11.98
C THR A 86 1.61 -0.29 -12.60
N ALA A 87 2.75 -0.22 -11.92
CA ALA A 87 4.00 -0.83 -12.37
C ALA A 87 3.90 -2.37 -12.48
N VAL A 88 3.20 -3.03 -11.54
CA VAL A 88 2.93 -4.49 -11.62
C VAL A 88 2.12 -4.83 -12.88
N SER A 89 1.09 -4.05 -13.19
CA SER A 89 0.27 -4.26 -14.39
C SER A 89 1.11 -4.14 -15.66
N GLU A 90 1.97 -3.13 -15.75
CA GLU A 90 2.89 -2.92 -16.88
C GLU A 90 3.90 -4.07 -17.02
N LEU A 91 4.47 -4.54 -15.91
CA LEU A 91 5.41 -5.66 -15.90
C LEU A 91 4.77 -6.99 -16.34
N ILE A 92 3.50 -7.23 -15.95
CA ILE A 92 2.79 -8.45 -16.32
C ILE A 92 2.29 -8.39 -17.77
N ASP A 93 1.85 -7.23 -18.25
CA ASP A 93 1.38 -7.06 -19.64
C ASP A 93 2.53 -7.29 -20.65
N GLY A 94 3.76 -7.00 -20.26
CA GLY A 94 4.98 -7.36 -21.01
C GLY A 94 5.04 -6.76 -22.41
N ARG A 95 4.35 -5.65 -22.67
CA ARG A 95 4.42 -4.93 -23.95
C ARG A 95 5.59 -3.96 -23.95
N ASP A 96 6.22 -3.80 -25.08
CA ASP A 96 7.18 -2.72 -25.30
C ASP A 96 6.48 -1.42 -25.71
N ASP A 97 7.27 -0.35 -25.87
CA ASP A 97 6.76 0.98 -26.25
C ASP A 97 6.09 1.00 -27.65
N SER A 98 6.30 -0.03 -28.49
CA SER A 98 5.61 -0.21 -29.78
C SER A 98 4.29 -0.97 -29.65
N GLY A 99 3.97 -1.47 -28.46
CA GLY A 99 2.79 -2.29 -28.18
C GLY A 99 2.99 -3.78 -28.52
N ASP A 100 4.18 -4.17 -29.00
CA ASP A 100 4.54 -5.55 -29.24
C ASP A 100 4.90 -6.26 -27.94
N ARG A 101 4.52 -7.54 -27.81
CA ARG A 101 4.93 -8.34 -26.66
C ARG A 101 6.44 -8.52 -26.67
N LYS A 102 7.12 -8.04 -25.64
CA LYS A 102 8.51 -8.43 -25.39
C LYS A 102 8.60 -9.93 -25.38
N GLY A 103 9.52 -10.45 -26.17
CA GLY A 103 9.66 -11.88 -26.50
C GLY A 103 9.43 -12.81 -25.30
N SER A 104 8.82 -13.90 -25.59
CA SER A 104 8.36 -14.97 -24.72
C SER A 104 9.20 -15.20 -23.46
N GLY A 105 8.76 -14.69 -22.32
CA GLY A 105 9.00 -15.41 -21.09
C GLY A 105 9.92 -14.82 -20.03
N ASP A 106 10.57 -13.68 -20.23
CA ASP A 106 11.35 -13.03 -19.18
C ASP A 106 10.44 -12.18 -18.29
N HIS A 107 9.71 -12.85 -17.41
CA HIS A 107 8.92 -12.18 -16.41
C HIS A 107 9.82 -11.82 -15.22
N HIS A 108 9.80 -10.55 -14.81
CA HIS A 108 10.47 -10.04 -13.62
C HIS A 108 9.80 -10.58 -12.35
N THR A 109 10.07 -11.83 -11.98
CA THR A 109 9.37 -12.52 -10.88
C THR A 109 9.58 -11.85 -9.54
N SER A 110 10.81 -11.56 -9.16
CA SER A 110 11.13 -10.89 -7.90
C SER A 110 10.63 -9.44 -7.86
N SER A 111 10.65 -8.73 -9.00
CA SER A 111 10.13 -7.36 -9.09
C SER A 111 8.62 -7.32 -8.85
N ASN A 112 7.86 -8.23 -9.46
CA ASN A 112 6.42 -8.35 -9.23
C ASN A 112 6.10 -8.60 -7.75
N LEU A 113 6.80 -9.53 -7.10
CA LEU A 113 6.60 -9.85 -5.69
C LEU A 113 7.01 -8.71 -4.75
N THR A 114 8.06 -7.97 -5.11
CA THR A 114 8.49 -6.78 -4.37
C THR A 114 7.46 -5.65 -4.44
N LEU A 115 6.98 -5.33 -5.64
CA LEU A 115 6.00 -4.27 -5.85
C LEU A 115 4.63 -4.62 -5.26
N THR A 116 4.18 -5.87 -5.39
CA THR A 116 2.92 -6.31 -4.77
C THR A 116 3.00 -6.29 -3.25
N ARG A 117 4.14 -6.67 -2.66
CA ARG A 117 4.36 -6.51 -1.22
C ARG A 117 4.27 -5.05 -0.79
N MET A 118 4.98 -4.17 -1.50
CA MET A 118 4.96 -2.73 -1.21
C MET A 118 3.55 -2.15 -1.34
N ALA A 119 2.80 -2.54 -2.36
CA ALA A 119 1.41 -2.14 -2.55
C ALA A 119 0.51 -2.62 -1.41
N ALA A 120 0.61 -3.90 -1.03
CA ALA A 120 -0.20 -4.47 0.04
C ALA A 120 0.11 -3.84 1.41
N GLU A 121 1.39 -3.64 1.74
CA GLU A 121 1.83 -3.03 3.00
C GLU A 121 1.38 -1.56 3.09
N SER A 122 1.53 -0.81 1.99
CA SER A 122 1.09 0.59 1.92
C SER A 122 -0.43 0.70 2.04
N ALA A 123 -1.21 -0.08 1.30
CA ALA A 123 -2.67 -0.08 1.40
C ALA A 123 -3.15 -0.51 2.79
N ALA A 124 -2.53 -1.55 3.37
CA ALA A 124 -2.82 -2.00 4.72
C ALA A 124 -2.56 -0.91 5.77
N THR A 125 -1.53 -0.08 5.56
CA THR A 125 -1.26 1.07 6.44
C THR A 125 -2.44 2.04 6.49
N THR A 126 -3.03 2.38 5.35
CA THR A 126 -4.23 3.22 5.34
C THR A 126 -5.41 2.56 6.05
N ILE A 127 -5.66 1.27 5.77
CA ILE A 127 -6.75 0.55 6.44
C ILE A 127 -6.53 0.56 7.95
N TRP A 128 -5.32 0.26 8.41
CA TRP A 128 -4.98 0.27 9.83
C TRP A 128 -5.15 1.64 10.49
N LEU A 129 -4.78 2.74 9.80
CA LEU A 129 -4.94 4.11 10.30
C LEU A 129 -6.42 4.49 10.46
N LEU A 130 -7.27 4.08 9.51
CA LEU A 130 -8.66 4.55 9.39
C LEU A 130 -9.71 3.58 9.92
N SER A 131 -9.38 2.32 10.15
CA SER A 131 -10.34 1.26 10.50
C SER A 131 -10.97 1.40 11.88
N ASN A 132 -10.37 2.16 12.80
CA ASN A 132 -10.92 2.32 14.13
C ASN A 132 -12.14 3.26 14.11
N PRO A 133 -13.31 2.87 14.67
CA PRO A 133 -14.47 3.75 14.72
C PRO A 133 -14.28 4.97 15.66
N ASP A 134 -13.38 4.86 16.65
CA ASP A 134 -13.06 5.97 17.57
C ASP A 134 -12.13 6.99 16.89
N ARG A 135 -12.63 8.21 16.71
CA ARG A 135 -11.89 9.38 16.18
C ARG A 135 -10.59 9.63 16.93
N ALA A 136 -10.63 9.59 18.27
CA ALA A 136 -9.44 9.85 19.07
C ALA A 136 -8.34 8.82 18.81
N MET A 137 -8.71 7.59 18.51
CA MET A 137 -7.77 6.53 18.12
C MET A 137 -7.21 6.74 16.73
N ARG A 138 -8.00 7.13 15.71
CA ARG A 138 -7.50 7.46 14.37
C ARG A 138 -6.52 8.63 14.41
N ARG A 139 -6.82 9.68 15.16
CA ARG A 139 -5.90 10.80 15.44
C ARG A 139 -4.60 10.30 16.09
N SER A 140 -4.71 9.42 17.08
CA SER A 140 -3.55 8.85 17.78
C SER A 140 -2.66 8.01 16.85
N LEU A 141 -3.25 7.16 16.02
CA LEU A 141 -2.51 6.34 15.06
C LEU A 141 -1.78 7.23 14.04
N SER A 142 -2.44 8.24 13.50
CA SER A 142 -1.86 9.15 12.51
C SER A 142 -0.67 9.92 13.05
N VAL A 143 -0.79 10.55 14.24
CA VAL A 143 0.32 11.31 14.81
C VAL A 143 1.51 10.42 15.18
N ARG A 144 1.28 9.20 15.64
CA ARG A 144 2.36 8.26 16.02
C ARG A 144 3.01 7.63 14.79
N PHE A 145 2.25 7.34 13.75
CA PHE A 145 2.79 6.87 12.48
C PHE A 145 3.71 7.94 11.88
N THR A 146 3.26 9.20 11.77
CA THR A 146 4.09 10.31 11.31
C THR A 146 5.34 10.50 12.19
N ALA A 147 5.22 10.35 13.50
CA ALA A 147 6.39 10.41 14.39
C ALA A 147 7.39 9.28 14.10
N SER A 148 6.93 8.09 13.72
CA SER A 148 7.82 6.98 13.32
C SER A 148 8.56 7.28 12.01
N GLU A 149 7.91 7.92 11.05
CA GLU A 149 8.54 8.38 9.80
C GLU A 149 9.64 9.42 10.09
N LEU A 150 9.37 10.38 10.99
CA LEU A 150 10.38 11.35 11.39
C LEU A 150 11.60 10.69 12.08
N ASN A 151 11.43 9.57 12.77
CA ASN A 151 12.55 8.81 13.30
C ASN A 151 13.45 8.22 12.20
N ALA A 152 12.87 7.74 11.10
CA ALA A 152 13.61 7.29 9.92
C ALA A 152 14.35 8.48 9.26
N GLN A 153 13.67 9.63 9.10
CA GLN A 153 14.26 10.85 8.56
C GLN A 153 15.44 11.35 9.43
N ARG A 154 15.34 11.24 10.76
CA ARG A 154 16.43 11.57 11.67
C ARG A 154 17.68 10.71 11.42
N ALA A 155 17.52 9.44 11.06
CA ALA A 155 18.65 8.59 10.67
C ALA A 155 19.33 9.11 9.39
N PHE A 156 18.56 9.55 8.42
CA PHE A 156 19.07 10.20 7.20
C PHE A 156 19.83 11.51 7.53
N HIS A 157 19.29 12.36 8.42
CA HIS A 157 19.97 13.58 8.86
C HIS A 157 21.31 13.29 9.55
N ARG A 158 21.40 12.23 10.39
CA ARG A 158 22.67 11.81 11.00
C ARG A 158 23.69 11.41 9.94
N SER A 159 23.29 10.65 8.94
CA SER A 159 24.14 10.26 7.81
C SER A 159 24.64 11.48 7.02
N THR A 160 23.75 12.42 6.72
CA THR A 160 24.09 13.66 6.00
C THR A 160 25.04 14.53 6.80
N ARG A 161 24.82 14.70 8.11
CA ARG A 161 25.72 15.44 9.00
C ARG A 161 27.10 14.82 9.04
N LYS A 162 27.20 13.50 9.18
CA LYS A 162 28.47 12.77 9.14
C LYS A 162 29.26 13.05 7.85
N ARG A 163 28.56 13.17 6.70
CA ARG A 163 29.22 13.54 5.43
C ARG A 163 29.83 14.95 5.49
N PHE A 164 29.09 15.94 5.99
CA PHE A 164 29.63 17.30 6.14
C PHE A 164 30.81 17.36 7.13
N ASP A 165 30.80 16.53 8.18
CA ASP A 165 31.91 16.45 9.15
C ASP A 165 33.15 15.82 8.54
N GLN A 166 33.02 14.87 7.61
CA GLN A 166 34.13 14.27 6.86
C GLN A 166 34.78 15.23 5.87
N TYR A 167 34.04 16.25 5.40
CA TYR A 167 34.50 17.23 4.40
C TYR A 167 34.32 18.65 4.95
N PRO A 168 35.20 19.14 5.89
CA PRO A 168 34.97 20.40 6.58
C PRO A 168 34.81 21.63 5.70
N ASP A 169 35.46 21.66 4.55
CA ASP A 169 35.36 22.77 3.59
C ASP A 169 33.92 22.95 3.06
N THR A 170 33.14 21.88 3.06
CA THR A 170 31.72 21.92 2.63
C THR A 170 30.82 22.65 3.62
N LYS A 171 31.26 22.85 4.88
CA LYS A 171 30.51 23.58 5.92
C LYS A 171 30.31 25.07 5.63
N GLN A 172 31.05 25.63 4.67
CA GLN A 172 30.85 26.99 4.20
C GLN A 172 29.86 27.07 3.02
N SER A 173 29.40 25.93 2.51
CA SER A 173 28.52 25.86 1.34
C SER A 173 27.07 26.31 1.65
N VAL A 174 26.37 26.71 0.61
CA VAL A 174 24.90 26.96 0.67
C VAL A 174 24.17 25.70 1.12
N ALA A 175 24.54 24.55 0.57
CA ALA A 175 23.93 23.25 0.90
C ALA A 175 24.01 22.91 2.39
N TYR A 176 25.11 23.26 3.08
CA TYR A 176 25.21 23.03 4.51
C TYR A 176 24.27 23.95 5.31
N ARG A 177 24.14 25.22 4.91
CA ARG A 177 23.21 26.15 5.55
C ARG A 177 21.75 25.72 5.38
N GLU A 178 21.39 25.30 4.16
CA GLU A 178 20.07 24.75 3.87
C GLU A 178 19.77 23.47 4.67
N PHE A 179 20.77 22.60 4.80
CA PHE A 179 20.66 21.42 5.64
C PHE A 179 20.43 21.76 7.12
N LEU A 180 21.14 22.74 7.68
CA LEU A 180 20.95 23.16 9.07
C LEU A 180 19.56 23.76 9.30
N GLU A 181 19.07 24.58 8.37
CA GLU A 181 17.72 25.14 8.43
C GLU A 181 16.66 24.04 8.32
N HIS A 182 16.86 23.08 7.41
CA HIS A 182 15.98 21.93 7.31
C HIS A 182 15.95 21.11 8.62
N VAL A 183 17.08 20.89 9.26
CA VAL A 183 17.15 20.20 10.56
C VAL A 183 16.44 20.99 11.66
N ARG A 184 16.56 22.31 11.68
CA ARG A 184 15.84 23.16 12.63
C ARG A 184 14.31 23.01 12.49
N LEU A 185 13.81 23.14 11.27
CA LEU A 185 12.38 22.95 10.98
C LEU A 185 11.89 21.52 11.28
N PHE A 186 12.76 20.54 11.05
CA PHE A 186 12.49 19.15 11.42
C PHE A 186 12.33 18.97 12.94
N ASP A 187 13.22 19.57 13.75
CA ASP A 187 13.15 19.46 15.20
C ASP A 187 11.89 20.16 15.76
N GLU A 188 11.44 21.27 15.16
CA GLU A 188 10.16 21.91 15.49
C GLU A 188 8.97 20.99 15.21
N ARG A 189 8.96 20.31 14.04
CA ARG A 189 7.91 19.32 13.69
C ARG A 189 7.87 18.16 14.69
N VAL A 190 9.05 17.65 15.10
CA VAL A 190 9.15 16.59 16.11
C VAL A 190 8.51 17.03 17.42
N GLU A 191 8.73 18.27 17.85
CA GLU A 191 8.15 18.77 19.08
C GLU A 191 6.63 18.92 18.99
N MET A 192 6.09 19.42 17.87
CA MET A 192 4.64 19.47 17.61
C MET A 192 4.01 18.07 17.69
N LEU A 193 4.64 17.05 17.07
CA LEU A 193 4.13 15.67 17.14
C LEU A 193 4.14 15.10 18.56
N LYS A 194 5.16 15.43 19.39
CA LYS A 194 5.16 15.01 20.79
C LYS A 194 3.99 15.59 21.56
N GLN A 195 3.65 16.87 21.32
CA GLN A 195 2.48 17.51 21.92
C GLN A 195 1.19 16.83 21.44
N GLY A 196 1.05 16.55 20.15
CA GLY A 196 -0.09 15.81 19.60
C GLY A 196 -0.22 14.41 20.21
N MET A 197 0.89 13.70 20.41
CA MET A 197 0.87 12.39 21.08
C MET A 197 0.43 12.43 22.54
N GLN A 198 0.66 13.56 23.24
CA GLN A 198 0.20 13.75 24.62
C GLN A 198 -1.31 14.04 24.70
N GLN A 199 -1.88 14.61 23.65
CA GLN A 199 -3.31 14.96 23.54
C GLN A 199 -4.19 13.79 23.08
N THR A 200 -3.59 12.66 22.68
CA THR A 200 -4.29 11.51 22.10
C THR A 200 -4.09 10.25 22.96
N PRO A 201 -5.01 9.27 22.88
CA PRO A 201 -4.83 7.98 23.55
C PRO A 201 -3.50 7.32 23.21
N LYS A 202 -3.03 6.40 24.06
CA LYS A 202 -1.85 5.60 23.73
C LYS A 202 -2.19 4.60 22.65
N ALA A 203 -1.38 4.55 21.59
CA ALA A 203 -1.43 3.55 20.55
C ALA A 203 -0.01 3.10 20.21
N ASN A 204 0.14 1.86 19.79
CA ASN A 204 1.43 1.33 19.35
C ASN A 204 1.49 1.37 17.82
N VAL A 205 2.58 1.91 17.29
CA VAL A 205 2.94 1.76 15.88
C VAL A 205 3.79 0.49 15.78
N SER A 206 3.38 -0.40 14.91
CA SER A 206 3.99 -1.71 14.73
C SER A 206 4.67 -1.81 13.36
N ASP A 207 5.40 -2.91 13.16
CA ASP A 207 6.03 -3.21 11.87
C ASP A 207 5.01 -3.54 10.77
N GLY A 208 5.48 -3.58 9.51
CA GLY A 208 4.61 -3.80 8.35
C GLY A 208 3.87 -5.14 8.40
N GLY A 209 4.45 -6.18 9.00
CA GLY A 209 3.79 -7.48 9.15
C GLY A 209 2.56 -7.40 10.05
N PHE A 210 2.69 -6.71 11.18
CA PHE A 210 1.56 -6.46 12.07
C PHE A 210 0.48 -5.60 11.38
N VAL A 211 0.87 -4.56 10.66
CA VAL A 211 -0.07 -3.67 9.97
C VAL A 211 -0.87 -4.42 8.92
N VAL A 212 -0.22 -5.28 8.13
CA VAL A 212 -0.89 -6.14 7.13
C VAL A 212 -1.86 -7.11 7.79
N ALA A 213 -1.46 -7.77 8.89
CA ALA A 213 -2.33 -8.69 9.63
C ALA A 213 -3.53 -7.96 10.25
N ALA A 214 -3.31 -6.78 10.87
CA ALA A 214 -4.37 -5.99 11.46
C ALA A 214 -5.40 -5.49 10.43
N ALA A 215 -4.93 -5.03 9.27
CA ALA A 215 -5.80 -4.62 8.17
C ALA A 215 -6.61 -5.82 7.63
N ALA A 216 -5.96 -6.95 7.40
CA ALA A 216 -6.62 -8.16 6.91
C ALA A 216 -7.67 -8.70 7.91
N LYS A 217 -7.36 -8.69 9.19
CA LYS A 217 -8.31 -9.04 10.26
C LYS A 217 -9.52 -8.11 10.27
N TRP A 218 -9.32 -6.82 10.08
CA TRP A 218 -10.44 -5.88 9.97
C TRP A 218 -11.31 -6.19 8.75
N LEU A 219 -10.71 -6.53 7.61
CA LEU A 219 -11.44 -6.94 6.40
C LEU A 219 -12.20 -8.26 6.58
N ASP A 220 -11.70 -9.22 7.36
CA ASP A 220 -12.45 -10.43 7.72
C ASP A 220 -13.71 -10.11 8.55
N GLN A 221 -13.65 -9.08 9.40
CA GLN A 221 -14.77 -8.61 10.19
C GLN A 221 -15.75 -7.71 9.42
N HIS A 222 -15.25 -7.00 8.41
CA HIS A 222 -15.99 -6.03 7.59
C HIS A 222 -15.70 -6.30 6.12
N PRO A 223 -16.18 -7.43 5.57
CA PRO A 223 -15.85 -7.84 4.20
C PRO A 223 -16.33 -6.81 3.17
N PRO A 224 -15.49 -6.51 2.16
CA PRO A 224 -15.88 -5.62 1.08
C PRO A 224 -17.05 -6.19 0.28
N GLN A 225 -17.93 -5.30 -0.17
CA GLN A 225 -19.09 -5.68 -0.98
C GLN A 225 -18.77 -5.72 -2.48
N HIS A 226 -17.60 -5.26 -2.90
CA HIS A 226 -17.18 -5.14 -4.31
C HIS A 226 -16.36 -6.34 -4.82
N ASP A 227 -15.84 -7.17 -3.96
CA ASP A 227 -15.12 -8.40 -4.32
C ASP A 227 -15.54 -9.55 -3.38
N PRO A 228 -16.70 -10.16 -3.63
CA PRO A 228 -17.15 -11.29 -2.82
C PRO A 228 -16.39 -12.58 -3.14
N SER A 229 -15.39 -12.51 -4.06
CA SER A 229 -14.80 -13.69 -4.67
C SER A 229 -13.69 -14.33 -3.84
N ASP A 230 -13.20 -15.33 -4.38
CA ASP A 230 -12.05 -16.24 -4.28
C ASP A 230 -11.11 -16.12 -3.05
N LEU A 231 -10.88 -14.92 -2.48
CA LEU A 231 -10.09 -14.74 -1.26
C LEU A 231 -10.89 -15.07 0.00
N TYR A 232 -12.20 -14.78 -0.01
CA TYR A 232 -13.09 -15.00 1.14
C TYR A 232 -13.75 -16.38 1.14
N GLY A 233 -13.64 -17.12 0.04
CA GLY A 233 -14.08 -18.52 -0.07
C GLY A 233 -13.13 -19.54 0.56
N ASN A 234 -11.97 -19.12 1.02
CA ASN A 234 -11.00 -20.01 1.69
C ASN A 234 -11.38 -20.23 3.16
N ALA A 235 -11.27 -21.48 3.61
CA ALA A 235 -11.52 -21.88 4.99
C ALA A 235 -10.63 -21.20 6.05
N TYR A 236 -9.65 -20.40 5.62
CA TYR A 236 -8.59 -19.85 6.49
C TYR A 236 -8.72 -18.35 6.77
N GLY A 237 -9.69 -17.64 6.19
CA GLY A 237 -9.79 -16.17 6.33
C GLY A 237 -8.68 -15.39 5.59
N PHE A 238 -8.91 -14.09 5.42
CA PHE A 238 -7.98 -13.23 4.70
C PHE A 238 -6.73 -12.88 5.54
N GLU A 239 -6.87 -12.83 6.88
CA GLU A 239 -5.75 -12.58 7.80
C GLU A 239 -4.63 -13.61 7.61
N ASP A 240 -4.96 -14.92 7.59
CA ASP A 240 -3.97 -15.98 7.43
C ASP A 240 -3.29 -15.94 6.05
N VAL A 241 -4.07 -15.69 5.00
CA VAL A 241 -3.57 -15.60 3.61
C VAL A 241 -2.63 -14.40 3.47
N ALA A 242 -3.01 -13.24 4.00
CA ALA A 242 -2.19 -12.02 3.95
C ALA A 242 -0.90 -12.14 4.77
N ALA A 243 -0.95 -12.75 5.96
CA ALA A 243 0.22 -12.99 6.79
C ALA A 243 1.23 -13.94 6.11
N ARG A 244 0.75 -15.02 5.51
CA ARG A 244 1.58 -15.95 4.73
C ARG A 244 2.25 -15.26 3.55
N PHE A 245 1.47 -14.51 2.78
CA PHE A 245 1.96 -13.70 1.66
C PHE A 245 3.05 -12.72 2.11
N TYR A 246 2.81 -11.97 3.18
CA TYR A 246 3.75 -10.99 3.68
C TYR A 246 5.11 -11.62 4.01
N ASN A 247 5.10 -12.73 4.75
CA ASN A 247 6.32 -13.45 5.12
C ASN A 247 7.10 -13.96 3.91
N LEU A 248 6.41 -14.55 2.93
CA LEU A 248 7.02 -15.12 1.74
C LEU A 248 7.65 -14.03 0.86
N ASN A 249 6.90 -12.97 0.58
CA ASN A 249 7.40 -11.85 -0.22
C ASN A 249 8.48 -11.05 0.50
N SER A 250 8.41 -10.94 1.83
CA SER A 250 9.47 -10.35 2.63
C SER A 250 10.80 -11.08 2.45
N ALA A 251 10.76 -12.40 2.46
CA ALA A 251 11.97 -13.20 2.22
C ALA A 251 12.59 -12.94 0.85
N ILE A 252 11.76 -12.85 -0.19
CA ILE A 252 12.23 -12.57 -1.57
C ILE A 252 12.81 -11.15 -1.67
N VAL A 253 12.17 -10.15 -1.09
CA VAL A 253 12.67 -8.77 -1.06
C VAL A 253 14.05 -8.68 -0.38
N HIS A 254 14.27 -9.48 0.67
CA HIS A 254 15.56 -9.54 1.37
C HIS A 254 16.57 -10.51 0.73
N GLY A 255 16.27 -11.09 -0.44
CA GLY A 255 17.16 -11.99 -1.15
C GLY A 255 17.38 -13.34 -0.45
N LEU A 256 16.45 -13.75 0.43
CA LEU A 256 16.52 -15.03 1.11
C LEU A 256 16.08 -16.14 0.16
N LYS A 257 16.76 -17.27 0.20
CA LYS A 257 16.52 -18.38 -0.73
C LYS A 257 15.53 -19.44 -0.23
N TRP A 258 15.15 -19.43 1.04
CA TRP A 258 14.25 -20.44 1.60
C TRP A 258 12.87 -20.52 0.88
N PRO A 259 12.31 -19.44 0.25
CA PRO A 259 11.08 -19.58 -0.53
C PRO A 259 11.19 -20.62 -1.66
N LEU A 260 12.42 -20.88 -2.18
CA LEU A 260 12.64 -21.88 -3.22
C LEU A 260 12.30 -23.32 -2.76
N ASP A 261 12.38 -23.59 -1.46
CA ASP A 261 12.01 -24.90 -0.88
C ASP A 261 10.50 -25.20 -1.07
N TYR A 262 9.67 -24.15 -1.25
CA TYR A 262 8.23 -24.25 -1.51
C TYR A 262 7.88 -24.23 -3.00
N MET A 263 8.88 -24.32 -3.87
CA MET A 263 8.72 -24.27 -5.34
C MET A 263 9.28 -25.52 -6.04
N PRO A 264 8.86 -26.74 -5.64
CA PRO A 264 9.42 -27.97 -6.24
C PRO A 264 9.15 -28.07 -7.76
N ASN A 265 8.10 -27.41 -8.28
CA ASN A 265 7.78 -27.35 -9.71
C ASN A 265 8.18 -25.99 -10.35
N GLY A 266 9.11 -25.26 -9.72
CA GLY A 266 9.77 -24.07 -10.27
C GLY A 266 8.80 -22.99 -10.78
N GLU A 267 8.72 -22.83 -12.09
CA GLU A 267 8.02 -21.73 -12.75
C GLU A 267 6.50 -21.65 -12.49
N ILE A 268 5.82 -22.79 -12.37
CA ILE A 268 4.36 -22.81 -12.13
C ILE A 268 4.05 -22.30 -10.73
N GLN A 269 4.83 -22.72 -9.73
CA GLN A 269 4.61 -22.25 -8.37
C GLN A 269 4.98 -20.80 -8.20
N MET A 270 6.02 -20.33 -8.90
CA MET A 270 6.33 -18.91 -8.97
C MET A 270 5.16 -18.11 -9.58
N ALA A 271 4.57 -18.59 -10.67
CA ALA A 271 3.41 -17.94 -11.28
C ALA A 271 2.21 -17.89 -10.31
N ARG A 272 1.94 -18.96 -9.57
CA ARG A 272 0.89 -19.00 -8.54
C ARG A 272 1.17 -18.01 -7.40
N MET A 273 2.41 -17.91 -6.95
CA MET A 273 2.80 -16.90 -5.94
C MET A 273 2.54 -15.47 -6.44
N ILE A 274 2.83 -15.18 -7.71
CA ILE A 274 2.53 -13.87 -8.31
C ILE A 274 1.01 -13.63 -8.31
N VAL A 275 0.19 -14.62 -8.69
CA VAL A 275 -1.28 -14.53 -8.65
C VAL A 275 -1.78 -14.18 -7.25
N GLU A 276 -1.37 -14.96 -6.25
CA GLU A 276 -1.76 -14.72 -4.85
C GLU A 276 -1.33 -13.32 -4.39
N SER A 277 -0.11 -12.92 -4.73
CA SER A 277 0.46 -11.62 -4.39
C SER A 277 -0.32 -10.46 -5.01
N VAL A 278 -0.65 -10.57 -6.30
CA VAL A 278 -1.46 -9.57 -7.01
C VAL A 278 -2.86 -9.49 -6.43
N ASN A 279 -3.49 -10.64 -6.15
CA ASN A 279 -4.83 -10.69 -5.58
C ASN A 279 -4.89 -9.96 -4.23
N ILE A 280 -3.95 -10.25 -3.32
CA ILE A 280 -3.89 -9.61 -2.00
C ILE A 280 -3.63 -8.11 -2.13
N ALA A 281 -2.66 -7.72 -2.94
CA ALA A 281 -2.29 -6.32 -3.10
C ALA A 281 -3.41 -5.48 -3.71
N VAL A 282 -4.09 -6.00 -4.74
CA VAL A 282 -5.22 -5.31 -5.37
C VAL A 282 -6.40 -5.22 -4.41
N THR A 283 -6.75 -6.30 -3.71
CA THR A 283 -7.84 -6.28 -2.72
C THR A 283 -7.56 -5.27 -1.62
N MET A 284 -6.33 -5.25 -1.05
CA MET A 284 -5.95 -4.26 -0.04
C MET A 284 -6.07 -2.83 -0.57
N ALA A 285 -5.60 -2.56 -1.80
CA ALA A 285 -5.63 -1.22 -2.39
C ALA A 285 -7.08 -0.75 -2.69
N GLU A 286 -7.92 -1.61 -3.24
CA GLU A 286 -9.34 -1.33 -3.47
C GLU A 286 -10.06 -1.04 -2.15
N CYS A 287 -9.79 -1.84 -1.11
CA CYS A 287 -10.34 -1.63 0.22
C CYS A 287 -9.84 -0.35 0.88
N ALA A 288 -8.55 0.00 0.72
CA ALA A 288 -8.01 1.24 1.24
C ALA A 288 -8.66 2.48 0.61
N VAL A 289 -8.85 2.47 -0.73
CA VAL A 289 -9.58 3.53 -1.44
C VAL A 289 -11.02 3.60 -0.97
N ALA A 290 -11.73 2.46 -0.90
CA ALA A 290 -13.12 2.44 -0.47
C ALA A 290 -13.30 2.93 0.98
N LEU A 291 -12.41 2.54 1.90
CA LEU A 291 -12.46 2.98 3.28
C LEU A 291 -12.15 4.48 3.44
N PHE A 292 -11.18 4.98 2.67
CA PHE A 292 -10.88 6.40 2.63
C PHE A 292 -12.08 7.20 2.13
N GLU A 293 -12.68 6.81 1.00
CA GLU A 293 -13.85 7.49 0.43
C GLU A 293 -15.09 7.37 1.32
N ALA A 294 -15.29 6.26 2.00
CA ALA A 294 -16.38 6.08 2.97
C ALA A 294 -16.35 7.13 4.10
N GLN A 295 -15.16 7.57 4.48
CA GLN A 295 -14.96 8.56 5.54
C GLN A 295 -14.73 9.99 5.00
N ALA A 296 -14.31 10.13 3.74
CA ALA A 296 -14.02 11.42 3.10
C ALA A 296 -15.26 12.09 2.50
N GLN A 297 -16.30 11.30 2.18
CA GLN A 297 -17.55 11.82 1.63
C GLN A 297 -18.52 12.24 2.74
N ASN A 298 -19.26 13.33 2.49
CA ASN A 298 -20.39 13.68 3.33
C ASN A 298 -21.67 13.06 2.75
N HIS A 299 -22.03 11.88 3.24
CA HIS A 299 -23.18 11.13 2.77
C HIS A 299 -24.54 11.76 3.14
N ALA A 300 -24.57 12.77 4.01
CA ALA A 300 -25.79 13.49 4.40
C ALA A 300 -26.13 14.65 3.43
N THR A 301 -25.15 15.12 2.66
CA THR A 301 -25.33 16.21 1.71
C THR A 301 -24.99 15.74 0.31
N ASN A 302 -25.79 16.16 -0.68
CA ASN A 302 -25.45 15.90 -2.07
C ASN A 302 -24.29 16.84 -2.44
N THR A 303 -23.06 16.32 -2.40
CA THR A 303 -21.86 17.07 -2.76
C THR A 303 -21.56 16.86 -4.24
N ASP A 304 -21.12 17.92 -4.94
CA ASP A 304 -20.63 17.82 -6.34
C ASP A 304 -19.25 17.11 -6.42
N ARG A 305 -18.94 16.25 -5.43
CA ARG A 305 -17.68 15.50 -5.38
C ARG A 305 -17.62 14.53 -6.55
N PRO A 306 -16.63 14.64 -7.46
CA PRO A 306 -16.52 13.69 -8.56
C PRO A 306 -16.12 12.33 -8.03
N ILE A 307 -16.86 11.29 -8.41
CA ILE A 307 -16.50 9.90 -8.15
C ILE A 307 -15.44 9.51 -9.18
N LEU A 308 -14.24 9.18 -8.71
CA LEU A 308 -13.08 8.89 -9.55
C LEU A 308 -12.45 7.53 -9.25
N TYR A 309 -12.97 6.84 -8.24
CA TYR A 309 -12.74 5.41 -8.05
C TYR A 309 -13.69 4.61 -8.94
N PRO A 310 -13.33 3.38 -9.32
CA PRO A 310 -14.19 2.52 -10.13
C PRO A 310 -15.54 2.25 -9.47
N ASP A 311 -16.63 2.28 -10.24
CA ASP A 311 -18.01 2.11 -9.75
C ASP A 311 -18.20 0.86 -8.90
N ARG A 312 -17.44 -0.21 -9.18
CA ARG A 312 -17.48 -1.44 -8.38
C ARG A 312 -17.18 -1.24 -6.89
N LEU A 313 -16.46 -0.19 -6.50
CA LEU A 313 -16.13 0.09 -5.09
C LEU A 313 -17.29 0.74 -4.33
N GLN A 314 -18.25 1.33 -5.03
CA GLN A 314 -19.36 2.07 -4.46
C GLN A 314 -20.12 1.28 -3.35
N PRO A 315 -20.47 0.00 -3.52
CA PRO A 315 -21.15 -0.75 -2.47
C PRO A 315 -20.37 -0.88 -1.16
N SER A 316 -19.03 -0.98 -1.23
CA SER A 316 -18.20 -1.00 -0.05
C SER A 316 -18.07 0.38 0.60
N VAL A 317 -17.96 1.44 -0.20
CA VAL A 317 -17.97 2.82 0.29
C VAL A 317 -19.24 3.10 1.09
N GLU A 318 -20.41 2.78 0.55
CA GLU A 318 -21.72 2.99 1.20
C GLU A 318 -21.86 2.15 2.48
N THR A 319 -21.48 0.88 2.42
CA THR A 319 -21.56 -0.03 3.58
C THR A 319 -20.66 0.45 4.72
N TRP A 320 -19.44 0.84 4.41
CA TRP A 320 -18.48 1.26 5.44
C TRP A 320 -18.73 2.68 5.94
N ALA A 321 -19.35 3.55 5.16
CA ALA A 321 -19.73 4.89 5.62
C ALA A 321 -20.61 4.85 6.88
N ALA A 322 -21.46 3.84 7.01
CA ALA A 322 -22.32 3.65 8.19
C ALA A 322 -21.52 3.34 9.48
N LEU A 323 -20.26 2.90 9.38
CA LEU A 323 -19.39 2.65 10.53
C LEU A 323 -18.76 3.94 11.10
N TYR A 324 -18.77 5.01 10.32
CA TYR A 324 -18.10 6.28 10.64
C TYR A 324 -19.05 7.47 10.46
N PRO A 325 -20.13 7.55 11.25
CA PRO A 325 -21.04 8.68 11.13
C PRO A 325 -20.31 9.98 11.39
N PRO A 326 -20.58 11.05 10.64
CA PRO A 326 -20.18 12.39 11.03
C PRO A 326 -20.93 12.74 12.32
N ASP A 327 -20.22 13.27 13.33
CA ASP A 327 -20.83 13.72 14.59
C ASP A 327 -21.72 14.93 14.37
#